data_b60f8a74e32c27d23a224989f7529417
#
_entry.id   b60f8a74e32c27d23a224989f7529417
#
_cell.length_a   1.000
_cell.length_b   1.000
_cell.length_c   1.000
_cell.angle_alpha   90.00
_cell.angle_beta   90.00
_cell.angle_gamma   90.00
#
_symmetry.space_group_name_H-M   'P 1'
#
loop_
_entity.id
_entity.type
_entity.pdbx_description
1 polymer ?
#
loop_
_entity_poly.entity_id
_entity_poly.type
_entity_poly.pdbx_seq_one_letter_code
_entity_poly.pdbx_strand_id
1 'polypeptide(L)'
;MLFPELSLCGYPPEDLLLRLTVINRGPDPSELTVLPTIWFRNTWSWGLDVRRPRMRQGESGPGVSAVEFDHEYYGRRRFLCEGAPDVLFTENETNTRRLYGDSDGAPYVKDGINDYVVHGDKSAINPDRIGSKAAAHYVFSTQPEQPVTIRLR
;
A
#
# COMPACT_ATOMS: atom_id res chain seq x y z
N MET A 1 -18.11 -8.00 -13.65
CA MET A 1 -16.66 -8.30 -13.88
C MET A 1 -15.89 -6.99 -13.88
N LEU A 2 -14.86 -6.86 -13.08
CA LEU A 2 -14.03 -5.65 -12.94
C LEU A 2 -12.85 -5.74 -13.91
N PHE A 3 -12.63 -4.70 -14.72
CA PHE A 3 -11.49 -4.60 -15.62
C PHE A 3 -10.59 -3.46 -15.16
N PRO A 4 -9.40 -3.74 -14.63
CA PRO A 4 -8.41 -2.72 -14.36
C PRO A 4 -7.68 -2.32 -15.65
N GLU A 5 -7.56 -1.04 -15.87
CA GLU A 5 -6.67 -0.48 -16.87
C GLU A 5 -5.55 0.28 -16.17
N LEU A 6 -4.31 -0.12 -16.42
CA LEU A 6 -3.14 0.46 -15.82
C LEU A 6 -2.34 1.23 -16.87
N SER A 7 -2.17 2.53 -16.65
CA SER A 7 -1.26 3.36 -17.44
C SER A 7 -0.11 3.82 -16.59
N LEU A 8 1.11 3.52 -17.02
CA LEU A 8 2.35 3.97 -16.41
C LEU A 8 3.03 4.98 -17.35
N CYS A 9 3.35 6.16 -16.83
CA CYS A 9 4.10 7.16 -17.54
C CYS A 9 5.32 7.58 -16.71
N GLY A 10 6.51 7.42 -17.26
CA GLY A 10 7.77 7.90 -16.67
C GLY A 10 8.11 9.27 -17.20
N TYR A 11 8.34 10.25 -16.32
CA TYR A 11 8.71 11.62 -16.66
C TYR A 11 9.34 12.31 -15.47
N PRO A 12 10.50 12.75 -15.55
CA PRO A 12 11.80 12.22 -15.89
C PRO A 12 12.10 10.86 -15.22
N PRO A 13 13.27 10.25 -15.39
CA PRO A 13 13.54 8.86 -14.94
C PRO A 13 13.34 8.58 -13.43
N GLU A 14 13.21 9.64 -12.62
CA GLU A 14 13.00 9.56 -11.18
C GLU A 14 11.55 9.86 -10.73
N ASP A 15 10.64 10.10 -11.68
CA ASP A 15 9.24 10.44 -11.41
C ASP A 15 8.31 9.50 -12.15
N LEU A 16 7.52 8.73 -11.39
CA LEU A 16 6.59 7.74 -11.91
C LEU A 16 5.16 8.21 -11.67
N LEU A 17 4.42 8.37 -12.76
CA LEU A 17 3.00 8.66 -12.73
C LEU A 17 2.22 7.39 -13.08
N LEU A 18 1.31 6.99 -12.19
CA LEU A 18 0.48 5.82 -12.36
C LEU A 18 -0.99 6.24 -12.34
N ARG A 19 -1.73 5.85 -13.37
CA ARG A 19 -3.18 5.97 -13.43
C ARG A 19 -3.80 4.59 -13.49
N LEU A 20 -4.63 4.27 -12.52
CA LEU A 20 -5.43 3.06 -12.45
C LEU A 20 -6.89 3.42 -12.68
N THR A 21 -7.50 2.87 -13.71
CA THR A 21 -8.94 3.01 -13.97
C THR A 21 -9.62 1.66 -13.82
N VAL A 22 -10.72 1.62 -13.07
CA VAL A 22 -11.53 0.41 -12.85
C VAL A 22 -12.94 0.67 -13.33
N ILE A 23 -13.49 -0.28 -14.10
CA ILE A 23 -14.86 -0.23 -14.62
C ILE A 23 -15.61 -1.47 -14.16
N ASN A 24 -16.77 -1.26 -13.56
CA ASN A 24 -17.69 -2.35 -13.24
C ASN A 24 -18.48 -2.74 -14.48
N ARG A 25 -18.21 -3.90 -15.05
CA ARG A 25 -18.89 -4.46 -16.22
C ARG A 25 -20.05 -5.41 -15.84
N GLY A 26 -20.36 -5.50 -14.55
CA GLY A 26 -21.53 -6.22 -14.08
C GLY A 26 -22.80 -5.37 -14.18
N PRO A 27 -23.98 -5.98 -14.07
CA PRO A 27 -25.26 -5.27 -14.13
C PRO A 27 -25.58 -4.50 -12.85
N ASP A 28 -24.97 -4.89 -11.73
CA ASP A 28 -25.30 -4.37 -10.41
C ASP A 28 -24.14 -3.54 -9.82
N PRO A 29 -24.45 -2.55 -8.96
CA PRO A 29 -23.42 -1.86 -8.17
C PRO A 29 -22.60 -2.85 -7.34
N SER A 30 -21.31 -2.56 -7.16
CA SER A 30 -20.42 -3.41 -6.39
C SER A 30 -19.45 -2.57 -5.57
N GLU A 31 -19.16 -3.02 -4.36
CA GLU A 31 -18.08 -2.45 -3.56
C GLU A 31 -16.73 -3.00 -4.02
N LEU A 32 -15.75 -2.13 -4.09
CA LEU A 32 -14.39 -2.46 -4.50
C LEU A 32 -13.38 -1.84 -3.56
N THR A 33 -12.51 -2.67 -3.02
CA THR A 33 -11.30 -2.22 -2.32
C THR A 33 -10.09 -2.31 -3.24
N VAL A 34 -9.35 -1.20 -3.35
CA VAL A 34 -8.10 -1.12 -4.12
C VAL A 34 -6.97 -0.72 -3.19
N LEU A 35 -5.88 -1.48 -3.24
CA LEU A 35 -4.74 -1.35 -2.33
C LEU A 35 -3.42 -1.13 -3.11
N PRO A 36 -3.21 0.03 -3.74
CA PRO A 36 -1.89 0.35 -4.28
C PRO A 36 -0.86 0.27 -3.17
N THR A 37 0.12 -0.60 -3.36
CA THR A 37 1.05 -0.99 -2.29
C THR A 37 2.49 -0.77 -2.73
N ILE A 38 3.28 -0.16 -1.84
CA ILE A 38 4.73 -0.07 -1.96
C ILE A 38 5.39 -0.83 -0.82
N TRP A 39 6.52 -1.46 -1.11
CA TRP A 39 7.29 -2.19 -0.10
C TRP A 39 8.76 -2.26 -0.45
N PHE A 40 9.58 -2.41 0.56
CA PHE A 40 10.98 -2.79 0.40
C PHE A 40 11.11 -4.30 0.33
N ARG A 41 11.97 -4.80 -0.58
CA ARG A 41 12.33 -6.21 -0.60
C ARG A 41 12.96 -6.57 0.76
N ASN A 42 12.41 -7.60 1.40
CA ASN A 42 12.93 -8.06 2.68
C ASN A 42 14.23 -8.82 2.47
N THR A 43 15.35 -8.16 2.76
CA THR A 43 16.70 -8.71 2.75
C THR A 43 17.29 -8.82 4.15
N TRP A 44 16.70 -8.08 5.11
CA TRP A 44 17.17 -8.05 6.50
C TRP A 44 16.85 -9.31 7.28
N SER A 45 15.71 -9.98 7.03
CA SER A 45 15.38 -11.25 7.68
C SER A 45 16.31 -12.41 7.28
N TRP A 46 17.06 -12.25 6.19
CA TRP A 46 18.02 -13.25 5.72
C TRP A 46 19.47 -12.91 6.13
N GLY A 47 19.66 -11.84 6.86
CA GLY A 47 20.98 -11.38 7.27
C GLY A 47 21.83 -10.81 6.13
N LEU A 48 21.21 -10.53 4.96
CA LEU A 48 21.90 -9.94 3.81
C LEU A 48 22.06 -8.42 3.94
N ASP A 49 21.23 -7.81 4.78
CA ASP A 49 21.22 -6.37 4.99
C ASP A 49 21.10 -6.07 6.48
N VAL A 50 21.90 -5.14 6.98
CA VAL A 50 21.86 -4.74 8.38
C VAL A 50 20.80 -3.67 8.62
N ARG A 51 20.37 -2.98 7.56
CA ARG A 51 19.41 -1.87 7.64
C ARG A 51 18.03 -2.35 7.19
N ARG A 52 17.04 -2.11 8.04
CA ARG A 52 15.64 -2.21 7.67
C ARG A 52 15.19 -0.83 7.16
N PRO A 53 14.91 -0.67 5.86
CA PRO A 53 14.37 0.57 5.35
C PRO A 53 12.99 0.86 5.97
N ARG A 54 12.68 2.14 6.18
CA ARG A 54 11.43 2.55 6.79
C ARG A 54 10.69 3.55 5.91
N MET A 55 9.39 3.33 5.80
CA MET A 55 8.41 4.26 5.29
C MET A 55 7.64 4.84 6.47
N ARG A 56 7.17 6.07 6.32
CA ARG A 56 6.32 6.74 7.30
C ARG A 56 5.25 7.56 6.61
N GLN A 57 4.18 7.84 7.34
CA GLN A 57 3.21 8.85 6.90
C GLN A 57 3.94 10.17 6.68
N GLY A 58 3.82 10.73 5.48
CA GLY A 58 4.38 12.03 5.12
C GLY A 58 3.40 13.17 5.32
N GLU A 59 3.89 14.41 5.20
CA GLU A 59 3.02 15.58 5.13
C GLU A 59 2.17 15.50 3.87
N SER A 60 0.87 15.67 4.05
CA SER A 60 -0.13 15.58 3.00
C SER A 60 -0.64 16.96 2.61
N GLY A 61 -0.79 17.19 1.31
CA GLY A 61 -1.51 18.35 0.80
C GLY A 61 -3.02 18.10 0.78
N PRO A 62 -3.82 19.13 0.48
CA PRO A 62 -5.27 18.97 0.33
C PRO A 62 -5.60 17.88 -0.71
N GLY A 63 -6.41 16.89 -0.31
CA GLY A 63 -6.84 15.80 -1.19
C GLY A 63 -5.77 14.79 -1.59
N VAL A 64 -4.63 14.71 -0.86
CA VAL A 64 -3.53 13.78 -1.16
C VAL A 64 -3.02 13.17 0.13
N SER A 65 -2.86 11.85 0.17
CA SER A 65 -2.06 11.17 1.19
C SER A 65 -0.64 10.93 0.68
N ALA A 66 0.34 11.01 1.58
CA ALA A 66 1.74 10.84 1.25
C ALA A 66 2.41 9.79 2.15
N VAL A 67 3.29 8.99 1.57
CA VAL A 67 4.25 8.14 2.27
C VAL A 67 5.65 8.63 1.92
N GLU A 68 6.47 8.85 2.93
CA GLU A 68 7.86 9.26 2.77
C GLU A 68 8.80 8.13 3.15
N PHE A 69 9.89 7.99 2.41
CA PHE A 69 10.93 7.02 2.69
C PHE A 69 12.29 7.49 2.17
N ASP A 70 13.34 6.93 2.75
CA ASP A 70 14.71 7.14 2.32
C ASP A 70 15.32 5.79 1.98
N HIS A 71 15.90 5.70 0.78
CA HIS A 71 16.52 4.49 0.26
C HIS A 71 17.98 4.76 -0.08
N GLU A 72 18.86 3.82 0.26
CA GLU A 72 20.30 3.97 0.07
C GLU A 72 20.71 4.37 -1.36
N TYR A 73 20.07 3.74 -2.36
CA TYR A 73 20.38 3.98 -3.78
C TYR A 73 19.50 5.07 -4.43
N TYR A 74 18.25 5.21 -3.97
CA TYR A 74 17.29 6.13 -4.58
C TYR A 74 17.15 7.45 -3.82
N GLY A 75 17.78 7.57 -2.63
CA GLY A 75 17.63 8.73 -1.76
C GLY A 75 16.20 8.91 -1.26
N ARG A 76 15.88 10.14 -0.91
CA ARG A 76 14.55 10.49 -0.36
C ARG A 76 13.49 10.45 -1.48
N ARG A 77 12.40 9.74 -1.22
CA ARG A 77 11.28 9.56 -2.16
C ARG A 77 9.96 9.75 -1.44
N ARG A 78 8.92 9.97 -2.23
CA ARG A 78 7.54 10.10 -1.77
C ARG A 78 6.62 9.26 -2.66
N PHE A 79 5.65 8.63 -2.05
CA PHE A 79 4.53 8.02 -2.73
C PHE A 79 3.28 8.84 -2.43
N LEU A 80 2.70 9.44 -3.46
CA LEU A 80 1.57 10.35 -3.37
C LEU A 80 0.31 9.65 -3.89
N CYS A 81 -0.78 9.74 -3.14
CA CYS A 81 -2.05 9.08 -3.40
C CYS A 81 -3.17 10.11 -3.47
N GLU A 82 -3.75 10.34 -4.67
CA GLU A 82 -4.88 11.26 -4.87
C GLU A 82 -6.12 10.77 -4.11
N GLY A 83 -6.96 11.69 -3.64
CA GLY A 83 -8.20 11.39 -2.90
C GLY A 83 -8.01 11.20 -1.40
N ALA A 84 -6.81 11.44 -0.88
CA ALA A 84 -6.47 11.32 0.53
C ALA A 84 -6.93 10.02 1.20
N PRO A 85 -6.65 8.83 0.62
CA PRO A 85 -6.99 7.55 1.24
C PRO A 85 -6.28 7.39 2.58
N ASP A 86 -6.84 6.57 3.46
CA ASP A 86 -6.07 6.10 4.61
C ASP A 86 -4.89 5.22 4.15
N VAL A 87 -3.77 5.28 4.87
CA VAL A 87 -2.58 4.49 4.53
C VAL A 87 -2.28 3.50 5.66
N LEU A 88 -2.26 2.24 5.30
CA LEU A 88 -2.02 1.11 6.18
C LEU A 88 -0.54 0.75 6.16
N PHE A 89 0.07 0.60 7.34
CA PHE A 89 1.50 0.29 7.47
C PHE A 89 1.71 -1.04 8.15
N THR A 90 2.62 -1.83 7.59
CA THR A 90 3.11 -3.09 8.17
C THR A 90 4.60 -3.26 7.85
N GLU A 91 5.21 -4.27 8.45
CA GLU A 91 6.50 -4.76 7.99
C GLU A 91 6.32 -5.73 6.82
N ASN A 92 7.24 -5.70 5.85
CA ASN A 92 7.26 -6.69 4.77
C ASN A 92 7.95 -7.97 5.24
N GLU A 93 7.49 -8.50 6.37
CA GLU A 93 7.98 -9.73 6.98
C GLU A 93 6.92 -10.82 6.96
N THR A 94 7.39 -12.06 6.96
CA THR A 94 6.52 -13.23 7.03
C THR A 94 5.93 -13.36 8.44
N ASN A 95 4.67 -13.72 8.54
CA ASN A 95 4.00 -14.02 9.80
C ASN A 95 4.47 -15.36 10.34
N THR A 96 5.59 -15.37 11.03
CA THR A 96 6.19 -16.59 11.61
C THR A 96 5.35 -17.17 12.72
N ARG A 97 4.63 -16.32 13.47
CA ARG A 97 3.68 -16.78 14.49
C ARG A 97 2.57 -17.64 13.88
N ARG A 98 1.99 -17.18 12.77
CA ARG A 98 0.89 -17.89 12.08
C ARG A 98 1.37 -19.18 11.42
N LEU A 99 2.58 -19.17 10.84
CA LEU A 99 3.09 -20.30 10.05
C LEU A 99 3.82 -21.33 10.90
N TYR A 100 4.52 -20.90 11.95
CA TYR A 100 5.45 -21.77 12.71
C TYR A 100 5.21 -21.74 14.22
N GLY A 101 4.25 -20.97 14.72
CA GLY A 101 3.99 -20.83 16.16
C GLY A 101 5.04 -20.01 16.91
N ASP A 102 5.87 -19.24 16.19
CA ASP A 102 6.93 -18.42 16.77
C ASP A 102 6.35 -17.25 17.57
N SER A 103 6.72 -17.15 18.87
CA SER A 103 6.27 -16.08 19.76
C SER A 103 6.98 -14.74 19.52
N ASP A 104 8.17 -14.76 18.93
CA ASP A 104 9.08 -13.60 18.81
C ASP A 104 8.95 -12.87 17.46
N GLY A 105 7.97 -13.22 16.65
CA GLY A 105 7.71 -12.60 15.36
C GLY A 105 7.38 -11.10 15.47
N ALA A 106 7.72 -10.35 14.41
CA ALA A 106 7.38 -8.92 14.31
C ALA A 106 5.87 -8.69 14.52
N PRO A 107 5.47 -7.60 15.19
CA PRO A 107 4.06 -7.38 15.56
C PRO A 107 3.15 -7.11 14.35
N TYR A 108 3.57 -6.33 13.40
CA TYR A 108 2.75 -5.89 12.26
C TYR A 108 3.35 -6.43 10.97
N VAL A 109 3.02 -7.65 10.61
CA VAL A 109 3.59 -8.37 9.47
C VAL A 109 2.79 -8.19 8.18
N LYS A 110 3.34 -8.63 7.06
CA LYS A 110 2.85 -8.33 5.69
C LYS A 110 1.40 -8.73 5.42
N ASP A 111 0.86 -9.72 6.10
CA ASP A 111 -0.54 -10.17 5.98
C ASP A 111 -1.52 -9.37 6.87
N GLY A 112 -1.01 -8.53 7.78
CA GLY A 112 -1.84 -7.67 8.61
C GLY A 112 -2.74 -6.72 7.81
N ILE A 113 -2.31 -6.26 6.62
CA ILE A 113 -3.16 -5.46 5.72
C ILE A 113 -4.38 -6.27 5.28
N ASN A 114 -4.21 -7.57 4.97
CA ASN A 114 -5.33 -8.44 4.63
C ASN A 114 -6.27 -8.65 5.83
N ASP A 115 -5.72 -8.87 7.01
CA ASP A 115 -6.52 -9.06 8.24
C ASP A 115 -7.32 -7.78 8.57
N TYR A 116 -6.72 -6.60 8.36
CA TYR A 116 -7.42 -5.33 8.47
C TYR A 116 -8.59 -5.20 7.48
N VAL A 117 -8.33 -5.44 6.19
CA VAL A 117 -9.32 -5.20 5.11
C VAL A 117 -10.43 -6.24 5.12
N VAL A 118 -10.10 -7.52 5.32
CA VAL A 118 -11.05 -8.63 5.20
C VAL A 118 -11.76 -8.92 6.51
N HIS A 119 -11.04 -8.82 7.63
CA HIS A 119 -11.56 -9.20 8.94
C HIS A 119 -11.84 -8.00 9.86
N GLY A 120 -11.52 -6.78 9.43
CA GLY A 120 -11.70 -5.57 10.23
C GLY A 120 -10.75 -5.46 11.42
N ASP A 121 -9.67 -6.25 11.45
CA ASP A 121 -8.72 -6.25 12.56
C ASP A 121 -7.80 -5.03 12.51
N LYS A 122 -8.20 -3.98 13.23
CA LYS A 122 -7.42 -2.74 13.32
C LYS A 122 -6.10 -2.89 14.06
N SER A 123 -5.94 -3.95 14.86
CA SER A 123 -4.71 -4.22 15.60
C SER A 123 -3.63 -4.86 14.72
N ALA A 124 -3.97 -5.32 13.52
CA ALA A 124 -3.05 -5.97 12.59
C ALA A 124 -2.11 -5.00 11.84
N ILE A 125 -2.39 -3.70 11.89
CA ILE A 125 -1.58 -2.65 11.25
C ILE A 125 -0.89 -1.77 12.29
N ASN A 126 0.26 -1.19 11.92
CA ASN A 126 1.03 -0.35 12.82
C ASN A 126 0.35 1.01 13.07
N PRO A 127 -0.10 1.31 14.31
CA PRO A 127 -0.75 2.58 14.65
C PRO A 127 0.20 3.78 14.57
N ASP A 128 1.52 3.58 14.66
CA ASP A 128 2.53 4.64 14.54
C ASP A 128 2.73 5.11 13.09
N ARG A 129 2.04 4.46 12.14
CA ARG A 129 2.12 4.77 10.70
C ARG A 129 3.55 4.71 10.15
N ILE A 130 4.27 3.66 10.55
CA ILE A 130 5.64 3.37 10.12
C ILE A 130 5.72 1.88 9.75
N GLY A 131 6.51 1.56 8.72
CA GLY A 131 6.74 0.17 8.32
C GLY A 131 7.72 0.06 7.15
N SER A 132 7.95 -1.14 6.69
CA SER A 132 8.68 -1.45 5.45
C SER A 132 7.74 -1.80 4.28
N LYS A 133 6.42 -1.75 4.53
CA LYS A 133 5.33 -1.91 3.56
C LYS A 133 4.21 -0.92 3.90
N ALA A 134 3.68 -0.26 2.87
CA ALA A 134 2.55 0.66 3.02
C ALA A 134 1.54 0.44 1.88
N ALA A 135 0.25 0.47 2.20
CA ALA A 135 -0.83 0.35 1.23
C ALA A 135 -1.82 1.52 1.39
N ALA A 136 -2.11 2.21 0.29
CA ALA A 136 -3.18 3.19 0.24
C ALA A 136 -4.53 2.44 0.16
N HIS A 137 -5.42 2.69 1.12
CA HIS A 137 -6.69 1.97 1.24
C HIS A 137 -7.82 2.77 0.60
N TYR A 138 -8.19 2.41 -0.61
CA TYR A 138 -9.34 2.97 -1.31
C TYR A 138 -10.53 2.03 -1.23
N VAL A 139 -11.70 2.58 -0.93
CA VAL A 139 -12.98 1.87 -0.96
C VAL A 139 -13.93 2.65 -1.87
N PHE A 140 -14.46 2.00 -2.89
CA PHE A 140 -15.37 2.58 -3.85
C PHE A 140 -16.66 1.78 -3.94
N SER A 141 -17.80 2.48 -4.04
CA SER A 141 -19.03 1.92 -4.55
C SER A 141 -19.06 2.16 -6.07
N THR A 142 -18.85 1.10 -6.84
CA THR A 142 -18.76 1.19 -8.30
C THR A 142 -20.13 0.92 -8.95
N GLN A 143 -20.58 1.89 -9.75
CA GLN A 143 -21.80 1.72 -10.56
C GLN A 143 -21.47 0.99 -11.88
N PRO A 144 -22.43 0.28 -12.48
CA PRO A 144 -22.25 -0.31 -13.81
C PRO A 144 -21.79 0.71 -14.84
N GLU A 145 -20.78 0.34 -15.64
CA GLU A 145 -20.20 1.13 -16.74
C GLU A 145 -19.60 2.50 -16.34
N GLN A 146 -19.57 2.86 -15.04
CA GLN A 146 -18.95 4.09 -14.57
C GLN A 146 -17.50 3.85 -14.14
N PRO A 147 -16.52 4.51 -14.80
CA PRO A 147 -15.12 4.35 -14.43
C PRO A 147 -14.80 5.08 -13.12
N VAL A 148 -14.01 4.43 -12.27
CA VAL A 148 -13.34 5.04 -11.12
C VAL A 148 -11.86 5.13 -11.43
N THR A 149 -11.25 6.28 -11.23
CA THR A 149 -9.83 6.51 -11.53
C THR A 149 -9.08 6.93 -10.29
N ILE A 150 -7.93 6.32 -10.07
CA ILE A 150 -6.95 6.65 -9.02
C ILE A 150 -5.68 7.12 -9.72
N ARG A 151 -5.07 8.20 -9.21
CA ARG A 151 -3.77 8.67 -9.64
C ARG A 151 -2.77 8.61 -8.51
N LEU A 152 -1.59 8.10 -8.85
CA LEU A 152 -0.49 7.91 -7.90
C LEU A 152 0.80 8.49 -8.51
N ARG A 153 1.69 8.95 -7.66
CA ARG A 153 2.99 9.47 -8.07
C ARG A 153 4.11 9.05 -7.13
#